data_381614566eed604d49b12223103190ca
#
_entry.id   381614566eed604d49b12223103190ca
#
_cell.length_a   1.000
_cell.length_b   1.000
_cell.length_c   1.000
_cell.angle_alpha   90.00
_cell.angle_beta   90.00
_cell.angle_gamma   90.00
#
_symmetry.space_group_name_H-M   'P 1'
#
loop_
_entity.id
_entity.type
_entity.pdbx_description
1 polymer ?
#
loop_
_entity_poly.entity_id
_entity_poly.type
_entity_poly.pdbx_seq_one_letter_code
_entity_poly.pdbx_strand_id
1 'polypeptide(L)'
;MSKTILVTGASDGIGLEIARQAVARGDKVIMVARDPAKLERAAAGMHGAGVPETHAVDLADSQALDRFLADLDARGIVPDVVVNNAGQGLSGAFVEADRARIDQMLRLNMLALTRLSHWAARGMKARRRGAIVNLSAAVATRPTPYFAAYAASKAYVTNLSQAMHSELRGHGVTVSAIHPPAVRTSFADAAKADLRSTLVLKLFPTVGPATVARASLAAADRGRRFVTVGPVAGIVLATAAIMPRGLDLAFMTLLFKGKRARTA
;
A
#
# COMPACT_ATOMS: atom_id res chain seq x y z
N MET A 1 7.32 -12.13 -21.91
CA MET A 1 5.94 -11.71 -22.29
C MET A 1 5.57 -10.49 -21.46
N SER A 2 5.00 -9.48 -22.10
CA SER A 2 4.44 -8.30 -21.43
C SER A 2 3.29 -8.70 -20.51
N LYS A 3 3.23 -8.14 -19.29
CA LYS A 3 2.18 -8.37 -18.31
C LYS A 3 1.19 -7.22 -18.31
N THR A 4 -0.04 -7.46 -17.89
CA THR A 4 -1.00 -6.40 -17.54
C THR A 4 -0.93 -6.21 -16.02
N ILE A 5 -0.56 -5.00 -15.58
CA ILE A 5 -0.39 -4.64 -14.18
C ILE A 5 -1.37 -3.53 -13.81
N LEU A 6 -2.26 -3.77 -12.84
CA LEU A 6 -3.12 -2.74 -12.27
C LEU A 6 -2.46 -2.15 -11.03
N VAL A 7 -2.30 -0.82 -10.99
CA VAL A 7 -1.67 -0.10 -9.88
C VAL A 7 -2.61 0.96 -9.33
N THR A 8 -2.98 0.84 -8.05
CA THR A 8 -3.79 1.86 -7.38
C THR A 8 -2.92 2.92 -6.70
N GLY A 9 -3.39 4.17 -6.65
CA GLY A 9 -2.61 5.31 -6.18
C GLY A 9 -1.42 5.62 -7.10
N ALA A 10 -1.61 5.43 -8.41
CA ALA A 10 -0.54 5.49 -9.42
C ALA A 10 -0.13 6.91 -9.83
N SER A 11 -0.78 7.96 -9.33
CA SER A 11 -0.48 9.35 -9.69
C SER A 11 0.70 9.97 -8.91
N ASP A 12 1.19 9.30 -7.84
CA ASP A 12 2.25 9.85 -6.98
C ASP A 12 3.02 8.75 -6.22
N GLY A 13 4.18 9.12 -5.68
CA GLY A 13 4.95 8.35 -4.73
C GLY A 13 5.29 6.93 -5.19
N ILE A 14 4.99 5.95 -4.34
CA ILE A 14 5.34 4.53 -4.59
C ILE A 14 4.55 4.00 -5.79
N GLY A 15 3.25 4.32 -5.90
CA GLY A 15 2.41 3.82 -6.99
C GLY A 15 2.85 4.34 -8.36
N LEU A 16 3.20 5.63 -8.46
CA LEU A 16 3.77 6.23 -9.66
C LEU A 16 5.07 5.52 -10.05
N GLU A 17 5.93 5.27 -9.09
CA GLU A 17 7.22 4.64 -9.36
C GLU A 17 7.08 3.16 -9.76
N ILE A 18 6.09 2.44 -9.20
CA ILE A 18 5.74 1.07 -9.64
C ILE A 18 5.26 1.11 -11.10
N ALA A 19 4.35 2.03 -11.43
CA ALA A 19 3.84 2.17 -12.80
C ALA A 19 4.97 2.52 -13.78
N ARG A 20 5.85 3.46 -13.43
CA ARG A 20 7.00 3.86 -14.24
C ARG A 20 7.96 2.70 -14.51
N GLN A 21 8.33 1.93 -13.48
CA GLN A 21 9.21 0.77 -13.64
C GLN A 21 8.55 -0.35 -14.44
N ALA A 22 7.24 -0.55 -14.32
CA ALA A 22 6.50 -1.51 -15.11
C ALA A 22 6.43 -1.11 -16.59
N VAL A 23 6.11 0.15 -16.91
CA VAL A 23 6.13 0.67 -18.29
C VAL A 23 7.53 0.57 -18.90
N ALA A 24 8.58 0.89 -18.14
CA ALA A 24 9.96 0.74 -18.59
C ALA A 24 10.33 -0.72 -18.95
N ARG A 25 9.71 -1.71 -18.30
CA ARG A 25 9.88 -3.15 -18.60
C ARG A 25 9.06 -3.63 -19.79
N GLY A 26 8.22 -2.77 -20.39
CA GLY A 26 7.33 -3.12 -21.49
C GLY A 26 5.98 -3.70 -21.05
N ASP A 27 5.60 -3.56 -19.78
CA ASP A 27 4.31 -4.03 -19.27
C ASP A 27 3.18 -3.03 -19.62
N LYS A 28 1.95 -3.53 -19.84
CA LYS A 28 0.74 -2.72 -19.90
C LYS A 28 0.33 -2.35 -18.48
N VAL A 29 0.14 -1.07 -18.19
CA VAL A 29 -0.17 -0.60 -16.83
C VAL A 29 -1.52 0.09 -16.78
N ILE A 30 -2.45 -0.44 -16.00
CA ILE A 30 -3.71 0.18 -15.64
C ILE A 30 -3.47 1.03 -14.39
N MET A 31 -3.41 2.33 -14.59
CA MET A 31 -3.12 3.31 -13.55
C MET A 31 -4.43 3.84 -12.95
N VAL A 32 -4.64 3.65 -11.65
CA VAL A 32 -5.85 4.09 -10.96
C VAL A 32 -5.50 5.11 -9.88
N ALA A 33 -6.13 6.29 -9.93
CA ALA A 33 -6.03 7.32 -8.89
C ALA A 33 -7.25 8.22 -8.91
N ARG A 34 -7.42 9.05 -7.87
CA ARG A 34 -8.61 9.90 -7.71
C ARG A 34 -8.58 11.17 -8.58
N ASP A 35 -7.41 11.78 -8.73
CA ASP A 35 -7.21 13.04 -9.45
C ASP A 35 -6.86 12.76 -10.92
N PRO A 36 -7.76 13.04 -11.89
CA PRO A 36 -7.53 12.74 -13.30
C PRO A 36 -6.37 13.55 -13.87
N ALA A 37 -6.27 14.84 -13.57
CA ALA A 37 -5.23 15.69 -14.14
C ALA A 37 -3.82 15.29 -13.65
N LYS A 38 -3.71 14.91 -12.37
CA LYS A 38 -2.45 14.39 -11.81
C LYS A 38 -2.08 13.03 -12.40
N LEU A 39 -3.09 12.19 -12.65
CA LEU A 39 -2.89 10.86 -13.20
C LEU A 39 -2.44 10.92 -14.67
N GLU A 40 -3.05 11.76 -15.48
CA GLU A 40 -2.68 11.95 -16.88
C GLU A 40 -1.28 12.54 -17.02
N ARG A 41 -0.94 13.57 -16.22
CA ARG A 41 0.44 14.10 -16.19
C ARG A 41 1.45 13.03 -15.81
N ALA A 42 1.10 12.15 -14.87
CA ALA A 42 1.95 11.05 -14.46
C ALA A 42 2.16 10.05 -15.61
N ALA A 43 1.10 9.70 -16.34
CA ALA A 43 1.15 8.79 -17.48
C ALA A 43 1.95 9.38 -18.65
N ALA A 44 1.72 10.66 -18.98
CA ALA A 44 2.43 11.37 -20.05
C ALA A 44 3.96 11.46 -19.81
N GLY A 45 4.39 11.47 -18.56
CA GLY A 45 5.81 11.46 -18.18
C GLY A 45 6.45 10.08 -18.12
N MET A 46 5.79 9.03 -18.62
CA MET A 46 6.35 7.68 -18.63
C MET A 46 7.08 7.38 -19.94
N HIS A 47 8.24 6.74 -19.85
CA HIS A 47 9.04 6.34 -20.97
C HIS A 47 9.31 4.84 -20.91
N GLY A 48 9.19 4.15 -22.06
CA GLY A 48 9.42 2.72 -22.18
C GLY A 48 8.54 2.09 -23.26
N ALA A 49 8.65 0.78 -23.43
CA ALA A 49 7.87 0.03 -24.41
C ALA A 49 6.46 -0.33 -23.92
N GLY A 50 6.17 -0.11 -22.63
CA GLY A 50 4.85 -0.38 -22.05
C GLY A 50 3.85 0.73 -22.34
N VAL A 51 2.57 0.43 -22.15
CA VAL A 51 1.45 1.36 -22.41
C VAL A 51 0.71 1.65 -21.11
N PRO A 52 0.73 2.88 -20.60
CA PRO A 52 -0.11 3.28 -19.48
C PRO A 52 -1.55 3.55 -19.95
N GLU A 53 -2.53 3.07 -19.18
CA GLU A 53 -3.96 3.35 -19.32
C GLU A 53 -4.46 3.97 -18.01
N THR A 54 -5.13 5.12 -18.05
CA THR A 54 -5.52 5.88 -16.87
C THR A 54 -7.00 5.72 -16.53
N HIS A 55 -7.31 5.55 -15.24
CA HIS A 55 -8.67 5.49 -14.71
C HIS A 55 -8.80 6.39 -13.48
N ALA A 56 -9.58 7.46 -13.60
CA ALA A 56 -9.87 8.36 -12.48
C ALA A 56 -11.00 7.76 -11.62
N VAL A 57 -10.64 7.17 -10.48
CA VAL A 57 -11.58 6.48 -9.58
C VAL A 57 -11.28 6.84 -8.13
N ASP A 58 -12.29 7.30 -7.40
CA ASP A 58 -12.21 7.34 -5.94
C ASP A 58 -12.52 5.95 -5.37
N LEU A 59 -11.48 5.22 -4.99
CA LEU A 59 -11.61 3.88 -4.45
C LEU A 59 -12.28 3.83 -3.07
N ALA A 60 -12.36 4.96 -2.35
CA ALA A 60 -13.10 5.04 -1.09
C ALA A 60 -14.63 5.11 -1.31
N ASP A 61 -15.07 5.46 -2.52
CA ASP A 61 -16.45 5.34 -2.97
C ASP A 61 -16.71 3.92 -3.50
N SER A 62 -17.54 3.17 -2.77
CA SER A 62 -17.87 1.79 -3.10
C SER A 62 -18.54 1.65 -4.46
N GLN A 63 -19.41 2.60 -4.85
CA GLN A 63 -20.11 2.56 -6.14
C GLN A 63 -19.17 2.87 -7.30
N ALA A 64 -18.24 3.82 -7.12
CA ALA A 64 -17.23 4.11 -8.13
C ALA A 64 -16.30 2.90 -8.35
N LEU A 65 -15.90 2.24 -7.27
CA LEU A 65 -15.11 1.01 -7.35
C LEU A 65 -15.88 -0.10 -8.08
N ASP A 66 -17.17 -0.31 -7.76
CA ASP A 66 -17.98 -1.35 -8.42
C ASP A 66 -18.13 -1.08 -9.92
N ARG A 67 -18.39 0.16 -10.33
CA ARG A 67 -18.47 0.53 -11.75
C ARG A 67 -17.13 0.28 -12.46
N PHE A 68 -16.01 0.61 -11.83
CA PHE A 68 -14.70 0.37 -12.39
C PHE A 68 -14.41 -1.13 -12.57
N LEU A 69 -14.72 -1.96 -11.58
CA LEU A 69 -14.53 -3.41 -11.69
C LEU A 69 -15.45 -4.03 -12.75
N ALA A 70 -16.69 -3.57 -12.84
CA ALA A 70 -17.62 -4.01 -13.88
C ALA A 70 -17.16 -3.63 -15.30
N ASP A 71 -16.55 -2.45 -15.49
CA ASP A 71 -15.95 -2.07 -16.78
C ASP A 71 -14.80 -3.01 -17.16
N LEU A 72 -13.91 -3.33 -16.22
CA LEU A 72 -12.83 -4.28 -16.47
C LEU A 72 -13.36 -5.68 -16.82
N ASP A 73 -14.40 -6.14 -16.12
CA ASP A 73 -15.05 -7.42 -16.40
C ASP A 73 -15.71 -7.43 -17.79
N ALA A 74 -16.44 -6.37 -18.16
CA ALA A 74 -17.09 -6.24 -19.47
C ALA A 74 -16.06 -6.24 -20.62
N ARG A 75 -14.85 -5.73 -20.37
CA ARG A 75 -13.72 -5.73 -21.32
C ARG A 75 -12.91 -7.04 -21.28
N GLY A 76 -13.28 -8.00 -20.45
CA GLY A 76 -12.56 -9.26 -20.27
C GLY A 76 -11.14 -9.10 -19.68
N ILE A 77 -10.90 -8.02 -18.96
CA ILE A 77 -9.56 -7.71 -18.41
C ILE A 77 -9.36 -8.40 -17.07
N VAL A 78 -8.43 -9.33 -17.02
CA VAL A 78 -7.92 -9.93 -15.79
C VAL A 78 -6.42 -9.59 -15.69
N PRO A 79 -6.00 -8.64 -14.82
CA PRO A 79 -4.59 -8.25 -14.71
C PRO A 79 -3.70 -9.41 -14.25
N ASP A 80 -2.47 -9.51 -14.79
CA ASP A 80 -1.47 -10.49 -14.32
C ASP A 80 -0.95 -10.13 -12.92
N VAL A 81 -0.89 -8.83 -12.62
CA VAL A 81 -0.50 -8.32 -11.31
C VAL A 81 -1.47 -7.23 -10.88
N VAL A 82 -1.94 -7.29 -9.64
CA VAL A 82 -2.67 -6.18 -9.00
C VAL A 82 -1.85 -5.65 -7.85
N VAL A 83 -1.55 -4.35 -7.87
CA VAL A 83 -0.83 -3.66 -6.81
C VAL A 83 -1.77 -2.71 -6.06
N ASN A 84 -2.20 -3.12 -4.89
CA ASN A 84 -2.98 -2.33 -3.95
C ASN A 84 -2.04 -1.40 -3.18
N ASN A 85 -1.72 -0.26 -3.79
CA ASN A 85 -0.84 0.75 -3.20
C ASN A 85 -1.62 1.96 -2.67
N ALA A 86 -2.81 2.27 -3.22
CA ALA A 86 -3.62 3.39 -2.72
C ALA A 86 -3.85 3.28 -1.21
N GLY A 87 -3.64 4.38 -0.51
CA GLY A 87 -3.82 4.43 0.93
C GLY A 87 -3.70 5.84 1.48
N GLN A 88 -4.26 6.04 2.65
CA GLN A 88 -4.17 7.29 3.42
C GLN A 88 -3.58 7.00 4.79
N GLY A 89 -2.83 7.97 5.32
CA GLY A 89 -2.36 7.98 6.70
C GLY A 89 -3.18 8.96 7.53
N LEU A 90 -3.27 8.69 8.82
CA LEU A 90 -3.84 9.58 9.80
C LEU A 90 -3.00 9.53 11.08
N SER A 91 -2.52 10.68 11.52
CA SER A 91 -1.73 10.82 12.75
C SER A 91 -2.36 11.81 13.71
N GLY A 92 -2.05 11.68 14.99
CA GLY A 92 -2.55 12.51 16.08
C GLY A 92 -3.22 11.68 17.17
N ALA A 93 -3.65 12.33 18.26
CA ALA A 93 -4.40 11.68 19.32
C ALA A 93 -5.72 11.13 18.76
N PHE A 94 -6.03 9.89 19.07
CA PHE A 94 -7.17 9.18 18.46
C PHE A 94 -8.50 9.90 18.71
N VAL A 95 -8.68 10.42 19.92
CA VAL A 95 -9.92 11.11 20.32
C VAL A 95 -10.11 12.48 19.65
N GLU A 96 -9.04 13.08 19.15
CA GLU A 96 -9.06 14.38 18.46
C GLU A 96 -9.17 14.22 16.93
N ALA A 97 -9.08 12.99 16.43
CA ALA A 97 -9.13 12.74 15.00
C ALA A 97 -10.55 12.96 14.46
N ASP A 98 -10.63 13.64 13.32
CA ASP A 98 -11.89 13.78 12.57
C ASP A 98 -12.42 12.40 12.14
N ARG A 99 -13.64 12.09 12.60
CA ARG A 99 -14.31 10.83 12.32
C ARG A 99 -14.45 10.56 10.81
N ALA A 100 -14.81 11.57 10.02
CA ALA A 100 -14.96 11.41 8.58
C ALA A 100 -13.63 11.02 7.90
N ARG A 101 -12.51 11.55 8.40
CA ARG A 101 -11.17 11.17 7.91
C ARG A 101 -10.79 9.76 8.32
N ILE A 102 -11.16 9.31 9.53
CA ILE A 102 -10.97 7.91 9.96
C ILE A 102 -11.74 7.00 9.02
N ASP A 103 -13.03 7.26 8.81
CA ASP A 103 -13.92 6.45 7.97
C ASP A 103 -13.40 6.38 6.53
N GLN A 104 -13.00 7.51 5.94
CA GLN A 104 -12.42 7.57 4.59
C GLN A 104 -11.14 6.74 4.48
N MET A 105 -10.25 6.86 5.46
CA MET A 105 -9.02 6.08 5.51
C MET A 105 -9.29 4.57 5.60
N LEU A 106 -10.22 4.13 6.45
CA LEU A 106 -10.57 2.72 6.61
C LEU A 106 -11.25 2.18 5.34
N ARG A 107 -12.13 2.96 4.72
CA ARG A 107 -12.73 2.59 3.42
C ARG A 107 -11.66 2.36 2.35
N LEU A 108 -10.69 3.27 2.24
CA LEU A 108 -9.62 3.14 1.25
C LEU A 108 -8.64 2.01 1.59
N ASN A 109 -8.09 2.02 2.82
CA ASN A 109 -7.00 1.12 3.21
C ASN A 109 -7.46 -0.33 3.40
N MET A 110 -8.72 -0.56 3.77
CA MET A 110 -9.24 -1.90 4.09
C MET A 110 -10.30 -2.35 3.09
N LEU A 111 -11.43 -1.64 3.00
CA LEU A 111 -12.57 -2.13 2.21
C LEU A 111 -12.26 -2.16 0.70
N ALA A 112 -11.73 -1.08 0.15
CA ALA A 112 -11.37 -0.99 -1.27
C ALA A 112 -10.31 -2.05 -1.63
N LEU A 113 -9.26 -2.14 -0.81
CA LEU A 113 -8.20 -3.15 -1.00
C LEU A 113 -8.78 -4.57 -0.97
N THR A 114 -9.66 -4.87 -0.02
CA THR A 114 -10.27 -6.21 0.10
C THR A 114 -11.12 -6.54 -1.12
N ARG A 115 -11.97 -5.61 -1.56
CA ARG A 115 -12.85 -5.80 -2.74
C ARG A 115 -12.04 -6.00 -4.02
N LEU A 116 -11.02 -5.16 -4.24
CA LEU A 116 -10.14 -5.28 -5.40
C LEU A 116 -9.32 -6.58 -5.37
N SER A 117 -8.81 -6.95 -4.19
CA SER A 117 -8.09 -8.23 -4.01
C SER A 117 -9.00 -9.44 -4.26
N HIS A 118 -10.23 -9.40 -3.76
CA HIS A 118 -11.22 -10.47 -3.97
C HIS A 118 -11.58 -10.62 -5.45
N TRP A 119 -11.88 -9.51 -6.14
CA TRP A 119 -12.17 -9.49 -7.57
C TRP A 119 -11.00 -10.07 -8.38
N ALA A 120 -9.79 -9.58 -8.16
CA ALA A 120 -8.59 -10.03 -8.84
C ALA A 120 -8.33 -11.53 -8.58
N ALA A 121 -8.44 -11.97 -7.33
CA ALA A 121 -8.20 -13.36 -6.94
C ALA A 121 -9.15 -14.33 -7.64
N ARG A 122 -10.42 -13.97 -7.84
CA ARG A 122 -11.39 -14.80 -8.58
C ARG A 122 -10.95 -15.03 -10.02
N GLY A 123 -10.64 -13.96 -10.76
CA GLY A 123 -10.18 -14.04 -12.15
C GLY A 123 -8.84 -14.76 -12.28
N MET A 124 -7.89 -14.47 -11.40
CA MET A 124 -6.58 -15.11 -11.38
C MET A 124 -6.65 -16.60 -11.04
N LYS A 125 -7.52 -16.99 -10.08
CA LYS A 125 -7.76 -18.40 -9.72
C LYS A 125 -8.31 -19.19 -10.90
N ALA A 126 -9.28 -18.63 -11.63
CA ALA A 126 -9.89 -19.29 -12.79
C ALA A 126 -8.85 -19.65 -13.89
N ARG A 127 -7.88 -18.76 -14.15
CA ARG A 127 -6.79 -19.00 -15.12
C ARG A 127 -5.54 -19.62 -14.49
N ARG A 128 -5.56 -19.92 -13.18
CA ARG A 128 -4.46 -20.52 -12.40
C ARG A 128 -3.14 -19.72 -12.49
N ARG A 129 -3.22 -18.40 -12.62
CA ARG A 129 -2.06 -17.52 -12.76
C ARG A 129 -2.38 -16.10 -12.29
N GLY A 130 -1.52 -15.52 -11.44
CA GLY A 130 -1.60 -14.13 -11.05
C GLY A 130 -0.81 -13.80 -9.78
N ALA A 131 -0.62 -12.50 -9.54
CA ALA A 131 0.00 -11.99 -8.32
C ALA A 131 -0.75 -10.77 -7.77
N ILE A 132 -0.97 -10.74 -6.48
CA ILE A 132 -1.52 -9.60 -5.76
C ILE A 132 -0.45 -9.05 -4.82
N VAL A 133 -0.18 -7.76 -4.89
CA VAL A 133 0.80 -7.07 -4.05
C VAL A 133 0.07 -6.02 -3.22
N ASN A 134 0.06 -6.18 -1.91
CA ASN A 134 -0.61 -5.28 -0.98
C ASN A 134 0.42 -4.45 -0.21
N LEU A 135 0.36 -3.12 -0.34
CA LEU A 135 1.23 -2.20 0.39
C LEU A 135 0.74 -2.07 1.85
N SER A 136 1.44 -2.73 2.75
CA SER A 136 1.31 -2.60 4.19
C SER A 136 2.27 -1.50 4.72
N ALA A 137 2.81 -1.67 5.90
CA ALA A 137 3.80 -0.77 6.50
C ALA A 137 4.60 -1.50 7.59
N ALA A 138 5.79 -1.05 7.91
CA ALA A 138 6.57 -1.62 9.02
C ALA A 138 5.85 -1.50 10.38
N VAL A 139 5.04 -0.46 10.58
CA VAL A 139 4.22 -0.27 11.79
C VAL A 139 3.03 -1.23 11.92
N ALA A 140 2.74 -2.02 10.89
CA ALA A 140 1.62 -2.97 10.88
C ALA A 140 1.76 -4.12 11.90
N THR A 141 2.94 -4.31 12.46
CA THR A 141 3.24 -5.48 13.32
C THR A 141 3.13 -5.19 14.80
N ARG A 142 2.85 -3.94 15.18
CA ARG A 142 2.78 -3.51 16.57
C ARG A 142 1.79 -2.38 16.81
N PRO A 143 1.23 -2.22 18.03
CA PRO A 143 0.45 -1.05 18.39
C PRO A 143 1.29 0.21 18.23
N THR A 144 0.77 1.21 17.51
CA THR A 144 1.49 2.46 17.26
C THR A 144 0.64 3.63 17.77
N PRO A 145 0.87 4.13 19.00
CA PRO A 145 0.21 5.32 19.52
C PRO A 145 0.37 6.52 18.58
N TYR A 146 -0.62 7.38 18.52
CA TYR A 146 -0.73 8.51 17.59
C TYR A 146 -0.84 8.14 16.09
N PHE A 147 -0.84 6.84 15.77
CA PHE A 147 -1.17 6.25 14.46
C PHE A 147 -2.14 5.08 14.60
N ALA A 148 -2.95 5.04 15.65
CA ALA A 148 -3.72 3.87 16.06
C ALA A 148 -4.56 3.27 14.91
N ALA A 149 -5.46 4.05 14.31
CA ALA A 149 -6.32 3.57 13.23
C ALA A 149 -5.53 3.19 11.97
N TYR A 150 -4.49 3.97 11.62
CA TYR A 150 -3.64 3.67 10.47
C TYR A 150 -2.86 2.35 10.66
N ALA A 151 -2.17 2.20 11.80
CA ALA A 151 -1.41 0.99 12.08
C ALA A 151 -2.32 -0.26 12.10
N ALA A 152 -3.50 -0.13 12.71
CA ALA A 152 -4.51 -1.19 12.70
C ALA A 152 -4.97 -1.56 11.28
N SER A 153 -5.21 -0.55 10.40
CA SER A 153 -5.56 -0.81 9.01
C SER A 153 -4.45 -1.54 8.25
N LYS A 154 -3.18 -1.24 8.53
CA LYS A 154 -2.04 -1.92 7.90
C LYS A 154 -1.78 -3.32 8.50
N ALA A 155 -2.10 -3.54 9.78
CA ALA A 155 -2.13 -4.88 10.37
C ALA A 155 -3.18 -5.78 9.71
N TYR A 156 -4.39 -5.23 9.47
CA TYR A 156 -5.43 -5.90 8.68
C TYR A 156 -4.90 -6.33 7.30
N VAL A 157 -4.28 -5.42 6.55
CA VAL A 157 -3.70 -5.70 5.22
C VAL A 157 -2.67 -6.83 5.29
N THR A 158 -1.80 -6.81 6.30
CA THR A 158 -0.78 -7.85 6.50
C THR A 158 -1.42 -9.23 6.73
N ASN A 159 -2.37 -9.32 7.66
CA ASN A 159 -3.02 -10.58 7.99
C ASN A 159 -3.85 -11.13 6.83
N LEU A 160 -4.65 -10.28 6.19
CA LEU A 160 -5.42 -10.65 5.00
C LEU A 160 -4.52 -11.20 3.88
N SER A 161 -3.42 -10.50 3.59
CA SER A 161 -2.48 -10.91 2.53
C SER A 161 -1.85 -12.27 2.80
N GLN A 162 -1.46 -12.54 4.04
CA GLN A 162 -0.84 -13.82 4.40
C GLN A 162 -1.83 -14.98 4.35
N ALA A 163 -3.07 -14.77 4.82
CA ALA A 163 -4.14 -15.75 4.72
C ALA A 163 -4.47 -16.06 3.25
N MET A 164 -4.72 -15.04 2.44
CA MET A 164 -4.96 -15.19 0.99
C MET A 164 -3.81 -15.90 0.28
N HIS A 165 -2.56 -15.61 0.63
CA HIS A 165 -1.40 -16.32 0.05
C HIS A 165 -1.48 -17.83 0.29
N SER A 166 -1.79 -18.23 1.53
CA SER A 166 -1.90 -19.65 1.89
C SER A 166 -3.06 -20.36 1.15
N GLU A 167 -4.19 -19.68 1.02
CA GLU A 167 -5.37 -20.20 0.32
C GLU A 167 -5.18 -20.33 -1.20
N LEU A 168 -4.45 -19.39 -1.81
CA LEU A 168 -4.41 -19.23 -3.27
C LEU A 168 -3.18 -19.82 -3.94
N ARG A 169 -2.08 -20.07 -3.21
CA ARG A 169 -0.82 -20.58 -3.80
C ARG A 169 -1.01 -21.92 -4.54
N GLY A 170 -1.86 -22.80 -4.03
CA GLY A 170 -2.20 -24.07 -4.68
C GLY A 170 -3.00 -23.90 -5.99
N HIS A 171 -3.52 -22.70 -6.22
CA HIS A 171 -4.24 -22.32 -7.45
C HIS A 171 -3.40 -21.47 -8.42
N GLY A 172 -2.09 -21.40 -8.22
CA GLY A 172 -1.18 -20.63 -9.09
C GLY A 172 -1.25 -19.11 -8.88
N VAL A 173 -1.83 -18.64 -7.77
CA VAL A 173 -1.93 -17.22 -7.42
C VAL A 173 -1.12 -16.92 -6.17
N THR A 174 -0.30 -15.87 -6.22
CA THR A 174 0.51 -15.44 -5.09
C THR A 174 0.00 -14.11 -4.52
N VAL A 175 0.11 -13.94 -3.22
CA VAL A 175 -0.23 -12.67 -2.54
C VAL A 175 0.93 -12.24 -1.68
N SER A 176 1.37 -10.99 -1.85
CA SER A 176 2.53 -10.41 -1.18
C SER A 176 2.11 -9.25 -0.28
N ALA A 177 2.53 -9.25 0.98
CA ALA A 177 2.47 -8.09 1.86
C ALA A 177 3.82 -7.37 1.86
N ILE A 178 3.85 -6.10 1.47
CA ILE A 178 5.07 -5.29 1.43
C ILE A 178 5.09 -4.36 2.64
N HIS A 179 6.18 -4.36 3.39
CA HIS A 179 6.36 -3.59 4.62
C HIS A 179 7.47 -2.54 4.45
N PRO A 180 7.18 -1.39 3.82
CA PRO A 180 8.14 -0.30 3.76
C PRO A 180 8.26 0.38 5.13
N PRO A 181 9.43 0.93 5.47
CA PRO A 181 9.58 1.92 6.55
C PRO A 181 8.99 3.26 6.11
N ALA A 182 9.34 4.36 6.77
CA ALA A 182 8.98 5.70 6.29
C ALA A 182 9.58 5.93 4.88
N VAL A 183 8.73 6.37 3.94
CA VAL A 183 9.10 6.63 2.55
C VAL A 183 8.94 8.12 2.26
N ARG A 184 9.90 8.71 1.54
CA ARG A 184 9.84 10.11 1.12
C ARG A 184 8.83 10.29 -0.02
N THR A 185 7.60 10.64 0.34
CA THR A 185 6.48 10.89 -0.59
C THR A 185 5.57 11.95 0.01
N SER A 186 4.63 12.49 -0.77
CA SER A 186 3.56 13.40 -0.31
C SER A 186 2.61 12.75 0.72
N PHE A 187 2.70 11.46 0.95
CA PHE A 187 1.88 10.73 1.93
C PHE A 187 2.02 11.28 3.35
N ALA A 188 3.24 11.65 3.77
CA ALA A 188 3.49 12.21 5.10
C ALA A 188 2.79 13.57 5.31
N ASP A 189 2.78 14.41 4.27
CA ASP A 189 2.11 15.71 4.29
C ASP A 189 0.59 15.53 4.34
N ALA A 190 0.05 14.61 3.54
CA ALA A 190 -1.38 14.28 3.53
C ALA A 190 -1.87 13.67 4.84
N ALA A 191 -1.02 12.91 5.53
CA ALA A 191 -1.31 12.35 6.85
C ALA A 191 -1.33 13.41 7.96
N LYS A 192 -0.99 14.68 7.67
CA LYS A 192 -0.70 15.73 8.67
C LYS A 192 0.27 15.23 9.76
N ALA A 193 1.11 14.28 9.39
CA ALA A 193 2.05 13.70 10.31
C ALA A 193 3.18 14.70 10.54
N ASP A 194 3.29 15.21 11.76
CA ASP A 194 4.49 15.91 12.19
C ASP A 194 5.64 14.90 12.40
N LEU A 195 5.85 14.08 11.36
CA LEU A 195 6.92 13.08 11.35
C LEU A 195 8.31 13.73 11.42
N ARG A 196 8.42 15.00 10.99
CA ARG A 196 9.68 15.74 11.08
C ARG A 196 10.10 16.05 12.51
N SER A 197 9.13 16.14 13.44
CA SER A 197 9.39 16.31 14.86
C SER A 197 9.48 15.00 15.64
N THR A 198 9.13 13.86 15.02
CA THR A 198 9.20 12.57 15.69
C THR A 198 10.64 12.05 15.72
N LEU A 199 11.01 11.42 16.82
CA LEU A 199 12.30 10.78 17.00
C LEU A 199 12.56 9.69 15.94
N VAL A 200 11.47 9.13 15.38
CA VAL A 200 11.50 8.08 14.34
C VAL A 200 12.32 8.48 13.13
N LEU A 201 12.07 9.66 12.53
CA LEU A 201 12.80 10.08 11.33
C LEU A 201 14.25 10.50 11.60
N LYS A 202 14.56 10.82 12.86
CA LYS A 202 15.93 11.12 13.26
C LYS A 202 16.75 9.85 13.46
N LEU A 203 16.12 8.79 13.95
CA LEU A 203 16.78 7.52 14.26
C LEU A 203 16.78 6.52 13.12
N PHE A 204 15.78 6.61 12.20
CA PHE A 204 15.60 5.61 11.15
C PHE A 204 15.63 6.26 9.77
N PRO A 205 16.58 5.87 8.90
CA PRO A 205 16.66 6.41 7.55
C PRO A 205 15.41 6.04 6.74
N THR A 206 14.93 7.02 5.97
CA THR A 206 13.84 6.83 5.01
C THR A 206 14.33 6.14 3.74
N VAL A 207 13.47 5.38 3.08
CA VAL A 207 13.76 4.81 1.75
C VAL A 207 13.10 5.66 0.65
N GLY A 208 13.67 5.61 -0.55
CA GLY A 208 13.05 6.21 -1.73
C GLY A 208 11.92 5.34 -2.28
N PRO A 209 10.92 5.95 -2.96
CA PRO A 209 9.81 5.20 -3.58
C PRO A 209 10.29 4.19 -4.62
N ALA A 210 11.36 4.46 -5.36
CA ALA A 210 11.95 3.55 -6.35
C ALA A 210 12.41 2.20 -5.74
N THR A 211 12.93 2.22 -4.51
CA THR A 211 13.34 1.00 -3.80
C THR A 211 12.13 0.15 -3.42
N VAL A 212 11.05 0.78 -2.95
CA VAL A 212 9.80 0.08 -2.61
C VAL A 212 9.15 -0.49 -3.87
N ALA A 213 9.12 0.28 -4.95
CA ALA A 213 8.59 -0.15 -6.25
C ALA A 213 9.32 -1.40 -6.77
N ARG A 214 10.64 -1.39 -6.77
CA ARG A 214 11.46 -2.53 -7.17
C ARG A 214 11.19 -3.77 -6.32
N ALA A 215 11.09 -3.60 -5.01
CA ALA A 215 10.77 -4.68 -4.09
C ALA A 215 9.37 -5.26 -4.33
N SER A 216 8.38 -4.41 -4.63
CA SER A 216 7.00 -4.80 -4.92
C SER A 216 6.90 -5.60 -6.22
N LEU A 217 7.53 -5.14 -7.28
CA LEU A 217 7.56 -5.85 -8.57
C LEU A 217 8.31 -7.19 -8.45
N ALA A 218 9.45 -7.20 -7.76
CA ALA A 218 10.21 -8.43 -7.50
C ALA A 218 9.43 -9.42 -6.61
N ALA A 219 8.58 -8.93 -5.70
CA ALA A 219 7.71 -9.79 -4.89
C ALA A 219 6.64 -10.48 -5.75
N ALA A 220 6.01 -9.74 -6.67
CA ALA A 220 5.07 -10.30 -7.64
C ALA A 220 5.74 -11.36 -8.53
N ASP A 221 6.94 -11.08 -9.04
CA ASP A 221 7.66 -12.00 -9.94
C ASP A 221 8.12 -13.29 -9.24
N ARG A 222 8.47 -13.21 -7.94
CA ARG A 222 9.02 -14.33 -7.15
C ARG A 222 8.00 -15.01 -6.24
N GLY A 223 6.76 -14.52 -6.18
CA GLY A 223 5.71 -15.06 -5.32
C GLY A 223 6.02 -14.96 -3.82
N ARG A 224 6.75 -13.92 -3.38
CA ARG A 224 7.13 -13.77 -1.97
C ARG A 224 5.95 -13.33 -1.11
N ARG A 225 5.60 -14.10 -0.06
CA ARG A 225 4.48 -13.83 0.85
C ARG A 225 4.65 -12.54 1.67
N PHE A 226 5.84 -12.31 2.19
CA PHE A 226 6.14 -11.24 3.14
C PHE A 226 7.46 -10.58 2.77
N VAL A 227 7.47 -9.25 2.58
CA VAL A 227 8.65 -8.52 2.13
C VAL A 227 8.85 -7.27 2.99
N THR A 228 9.99 -7.18 3.65
CA THR A 228 10.48 -5.97 4.29
C THR A 228 11.34 -5.18 3.32
N VAL A 229 11.20 -3.87 3.31
CA VAL A 229 11.99 -3.00 2.44
C VAL A 229 13.03 -2.25 3.26
N GLY A 230 14.29 -2.62 3.04
CA GLY A 230 15.44 -2.05 3.75
C GLY A 230 15.65 -2.62 5.16
N PRO A 231 16.83 -2.38 5.75
CA PRO A 231 17.20 -2.97 7.04
C PRO A 231 16.36 -2.46 8.21
N VAL A 232 15.93 -1.21 8.15
CA VAL A 232 15.11 -0.59 9.22
C VAL A 232 13.78 -1.32 9.40
N ALA A 233 13.07 -1.63 8.32
CA ALA A 233 11.83 -2.38 8.40
C ALA A 233 12.05 -3.78 9.00
N GLY A 234 13.17 -4.43 8.65
CA GLY A 234 13.56 -5.72 9.22
C GLY A 234 13.78 -5.65 10.73
N ILE A 235 14.52 -4.64 11.21
CA ILE A 235 14.75 -4.41 12.64
C ILE A 235 13.45 -4.12 13.38
N VAL A 236 12.59 -3.27 12.83
CA VAL A 236 11.27 -2.94 13.41
C VAL A 236 10.42 -4.20 13.58
N LEU A 237 10.41 -5.06 12.58
CA LEU A 237 9.66 -6.32 12.66
C LEU A 237 10.27 -7.33 13.62
N ALA A 238 11.59 -7.50 13.60
CA ALA A 238 12.30 -8.43 14.49
C ALA A 238 12.10 -8.04 15.97
N THR A 239 12.23 -6.74 16.29
CA THR A 239 12.01 -6.25 17.66
C THR A 239 10.56 -6.41 18.11
N ALA A 240 9.57 -6.26 17.20
CA ALA A 240 8.15 -6.50 17.51
C ALA A 240 7.87 -7.95 17.91
N ALA A 241 8.64 -8.90 17.39
CA ALA A 241 8.45 -10.32 17.67
C ALA A 241 8.97 -10.76 19.05
N ILE A 242 9.97 -10.05 19.59
CA ILE A 242 10.69 -10.47 20.82
C ILE A 242 10.44 -9.54 22.01
N MET A 243 10.01 -8.31 21.79
CA MET A 243 9.82 -7.32 22.85
C MET A 243 8.53 -7.61 23.64
N PRO A 244 8.55 -7.64 24.98
CA PRO A 244 7.34 -7.72 25.79
C PRO A 244 6.36 -6.60 25.45
N ARG A 245 5.06 -6.91 25.31
CA ARG A 245 4.04 -5.98 24.82
C ARG A 245 3.98 -4.64 25.56
N GLY A 246 4.15 -4.63 26.88
CA GLY A 246 4.15 -3.41 27.68
C GLY A 246 5.34 -2.49 27.36
N LEU A 247 6.54 -3.06 27.24
CA LEU A 247 7.74 -2.33 26.87
C LEU A 247 7.68 -1.82 25.43
N ASP A 248 7.16 -2.63 24.52
CA ASP A 248 6.95 -2.25 23.12
C ASP A 248 6.01 -1.05 23.00
N LEU A 249 4.88 -1.07 23.72
CA LEU A 249 3.91 0.02 23.73
C LEU A 249 4.50 1.31 24.32
N ALA A 250 5.25 1.22 25.42
CA ALA A 250 5.92 2.36 26.02
C ALA A 250 6.97 2.98 25.07
N PHE A 251 7.77 2.12 24.43
CA PHE A 251 8.76 2.54 23.45
C PHE A 251 8.11 3.22 22.23
N MET A 252 7.07 2.63 21.66
CA MET A 252 6.34 3.21 20.53
C MET A 252 5.65 4.51 20.92
N THR A 253 5.13 4.64 22.15
CA THR A 253 4.56 5.89 22.66
C THR A 253 5.62 6.99 22.66
N LEU A 254 6.81 6.70 23.17
CA LEU A 254 7.91 7.67 23.20
C LEU A 254 8.34 8.10 21.79
N LEU A 255 8.42 7.16 20.86
CA LEU A 255 8.83 7.41 19.47
C LEU A 255 7.84 8.30 18.71
N PHE A 256 6.54 8.08 18.90
CA PHE A 256 5.50 8.74 18.10
C PHE A 256 4.81 9.91 18.79
N LYS A 257 5.13 10.18 20.07
CA LYS A 257 4.62 11.33 20.80
C LYS A 257 5.23 12.62 20.23
N GLY A 258 4.52 13.29 19.35
CA GLY A 258 4.93 14.57 18.77
C GLY A 258 4.95 15.73 19.80
N LYS A 259 5.56 16.86 19.44
CA LYS A 259 5.68 18.03 20.32
C LYS A 259 4.32 18.59 20.78
N ARG A 260 3.28 18.52 19.95
CA ARG A 260 1.91 19.00 20.29
C ARG A 260 1.22 18.21 21.41
N ALA A 261 1.58 16.95 21.62
CA ALA A 261 1.04 16.16 22.72
C ALA A 261 1.73 16.41 24.07
N ARG A 262 2.72 17.32 24.12
CA ARG A 262 3.44 17.68 25.36
C ARG A 262 2.93 18.94 26.05
N THR A 263 1.97 19.66 25.45
CA THR A 263 1.44 20.94 25.94
C THR A 263 -0.04 20.89 26.35
N ALA A 264 -0.61 19.69 26.54
CA ALA A 264 -1.92 19.48 27.11
C ALA A 264 -1.83 18.77 28.46
#